data_0fe58a2daef94ddac0ede75f2d5dd2a6
#
_entry.id   0fe58a2daef94ddac0ede75f2d5dd2a6
#
_cell.length_a   1.000
_cell.length_b   1.000
_cell.length_c   1.000
_cell.angle_alpha   90.00
_cell.angle_beta   90.00
_cell.angle_gamma   90.00
#
_symmetry.space_group_name_H-M   'P 1'
#
loop_
_entity.id
_entity.type
_entity.pdbx_description
1 polymer ?
#
loop_
_entity_poly.entity_id
_entity_poly.type
_entity_poly.pdbx_seq_one_letter_code
_entity_poly.pdbx_strand_id
1 'polypeptide(L)'
;MNQPILRRLACAALLGSVATFGVQAQTPPSAASLPDFTGIVQKNAPAVVHVEARYDGSTPSGQSQSGQAGPRGMPGSPQDEIMRRFFGLPGMPAPEPRGTSLGSGFIISADGYVLTNNHVIADADKVTVRLQDRRTLTAKVVGTDPTYDIALLKLDAGSNLPAVSIGDSRNLKPGQWVLAIGSPFGFDYTVTQGIVSAVGRSLGERDQAYTSFIQTDVPINRGNSGGPLFNLQGQVVGINSQILSQTGDYAGVSFSIPIDVAMNAVQQLKTKGYVSRGMLGVTVQAVTDDIAKAFKLDSGMGAAVVDVTPGSGAAKAGLRAGDIILEYDGRAVHQSADLPPMVGMSKPGSTVPVRILRDGKPQTVQVTVGETPRDRRGVSNLLPPSATGVSGAAALGLSVEAIDADARKQLGLPAGQGVVISEVTGPVAGEADLQPGDVVLMVNQQRIANVAEFQAATKDVKAGSTVLLLIRRGDQSRFVGLTVPAVK
;
A
#
# COMPACT_ATOMS: atom_id res chain seq x y z
N MET A 1 55.12 -87.96 -47.70
CA MET A 1 55.09 -88.88 -46.57
C MET A 1 55.31 -88.06 -45.32
N ASN A 2 54.43 -88.21 -44.35
CA ASN A 2 54.51 -87.82 -42.91
C ASN A 2 54.39 -86.38 -42.51
N GLN A 3 53.23 -86.08 -41.98
CA GLN A 3 53.02 -85.10 -40.95
C GLN A 3 53.81 -85.38 -39.69
N PRO A 4 54.04 -84.36 -38.81
CA PRO A 4 53.10 -84.27 -37.71
C PRO A 4 52.78 -82.85 -37.24
N ILE A 5 51.58 -82.69 -36.90
CA ILE A 5 50.88 -81.95 -35.87
C ILE A 5 51.80 -81.23 -34.84
N LEU A 6 51.66 -79.90 -34.71
CA LEU A 6 51.97 -79.21 -33.49
C LEU A 6 50.86 -78.19 -33.17
N ARG A 7 50.04 -78.51 -32.20
CA ARG A 7 49.15 -77.60 -31.50
C ARG A 7 49.98 -76.51 -30.81
N ARG A 8 49.71 -75.30 -31.10
CA ARG A 8 50.17 -74.20 -30.26
C ARG A 8 48.94 -73.42 -29.74
N LEU A 9 48.85 -73.38 -28.40
CA LEU A 9 47.93 -72.62 -27.64
C LEU A 9 48.06 -71.12 -28.03
N ALA A 10 46.91 -70.52 -28.43
CA ALA A 10 46.79 -69.10 -28.50
C ALA A 10 46.34 -68.56 -27.14
N CYS A 11 47.26 -67.99 -26.38
CA CYS A 11 46.92 -67.16 -25.20
C CYS A 11 46.32 -65.86 -25.74
N ALA A 12 44.99 -65.71 -25.62
CA ALA A 12 44.33 -64.44 -25.84
C ALA A 12 44.63 -63.51 -24.67
N ALA A 13 45.49 -62.52 -24.88
CA ALA A 13 45.64 -61.42 -24.00
C ALA A 13 44.45 -60.44 -24.12
N LEU A 14 43.51 -60.52 -23.23
CA LEU A 14 42.49 -59.48 -23.07
C LEU A 14 43.15 -58.24 -22.49
N LEU A 15 43.48 -57.29 -23.30
CA LEU A 15 43.80 -55.93 -22.91
C LEU A 15 42.50 -55.24 -22.48
N GLY A 16 42.22 -55.21 -21.16
CA GLY A 16 41.16 -54.44 -20.56
C GLY A 16 41.43 -52.94 -20.77
N SER A 17 40.65 -52.34 -21.66
CA SER A 17 40.58 -50.88 -21.80
C SER A 17 39.92 -50.31 -20.52
N VAL A 18 40.70 -49.86 -19.56
CA VAL A 18 40.21 -49.06 -18.42
C VAL A 18 39.88 -47.68 -19.01
N ALA A 19 38.58 -47.49 -19.36
CA ALA A 19 38.08 -46.15 -19.61
C ALA A 19 38.14 -45.36 -18.31
N THR A 20 39.17 -44.55 -18.14
CA THR A 20 39.23 -43.51 -17.14
C THR A 20 38.15 -42.49 -17.47
N PHE A 21 36.98 -42.63 -16.85
CA PHE A 21 36.05 -41.52 -16.76
C PHE A 21 36.73 -40.40 -15.99
N GLY A 22 37.31 -39.47 -16.70
CA GLY A 22 37.78 -38.21 -16.11
C GLY A 22 36.56 -37.54 -15.49
N VAL A 23 36.47 -37.62 -14.17
CA VAL A 23 35.58 -36.72 -13.41
C VAL A 23 36.10 -35.33 -13.70
N GLN A 24 35.49 -34.63 -14.67
CA GLN A 24 35.68 -33.19 -14.79
C GLN A 24 35.18 -32.62 -13.47
N ALA A 25 36.12 -32.25 -12.61
CA ALA A 25 35.85 -31.39 -11.49
C ALA A 25 35.19 -30.12 -12.10
N GLN A 26 33.89 -29.98 -11.90
CA GLN A 26 33.22 -28.73 -12.20
C GLN A 26 34.01 -27.69 -11.40
N THR A 27 34.68 -26.80 -12.11
CA THR A 27 35.24 -25.61 -11.48
C THR A 27 34.11 -24.98 -10.68
N PRO A 28 34.30 -24.79 -9.34
CA PRO A 28 33.25 -24.10 -8.57
C PRO A 28 32.93 -22.81 -9.28
N PRO A 29 31.65 -22.44 -9.42
CA PRO A 29 31.26 -21.19 -10.04
C PRO A 29 32.14 -20.12 -9.41
N SER A 30 32.84 -19.37 -10.23
CA SER A 30 33.68 -18.24 -9.80
C SER A 30 32.87 -17.50 -8.74
N ALA A 31 33.41 -17.42 -7.51
CA ALA A 31 32.74 -16.71 -6.43
C ALA A 31 32.41 -15.32 -6.99
N ALA A 32 31.14 -15.08 -7.28
CA ALA A 32 30.71 -13.78 -7.75
C ALA A 32 31.20 -12.80 -6.71
N SER A 33 32.10 -11.91 -7.08
CA SER A 33 32.63 -10.91 -6.16
C SER A 33 31.44 -10.16 -5.57
N LEU A 34 31.41 -10.03 -4.24
CA LEU A 34 30.39 -9.19 -3.59
C LEU A 34 30.38 -7.81 -4.28
N PRO A 35 29.21 -7.20 -4.48
CA PRO A 35 29.14 -5.90 -5.15
C PRO A 35 29.96 -4.86 -4.37
N ASP A 36 30.84 -4.17 -5.05
CA ASP A 36 31.54 -2.98 -4.53
C ASP A 36 30.72 -1.73 -4.88
N PHE A 37 30.20 -1.06 -3.86
CA PHE A 37 29.38 0.13 -4.01
C PHE A 37 30.18 1.43 -4.06
N THR A 38 31.51 1.39 -3.87
CA THR A 38 32.37 2.58 -3.75
C THR A 38 32.19 3.54 -4.91
N GLY A 39 32.19 3.04 -6.16
CA GLY A 39 32.00 3.87 -7.34
C GLY A 39 30.63 4.55 -7.41
N ILE A 40 29.56 3.85 -6.97
CA ILE A 40 28.21 4.40 -6.91
C ILE A 40 28.16 5.53 -5.88
N VAL A 41 28.73 5.31 -4.71
CA VAL A 41 28.79 6.29 -3.62
C VAL A 41 29.56 7.54 -4.04
N GLN A 42 30.78 7.39 -4.55
CA GLN A 42 31.62 8.51 -5.01
C GLN A 42 30.90 9.40 -6.05
N LYS A 43 30.19 8.77 -6.97
CA LYS A 43 29.46 9.50 -8.03
C LYS A 43 28.25 10.25 -7.49
N ASN A 44 27.49 9.66 -6.57
CA ASN A 44 26.14 10.12 -6.22
C ASN A 44 26.07 10.86 -4.86
N ALA A 45 27.00 10.62 -3.93
CA ALA A 45 27.02 11.29 -2.63
C ALA A 45 27.00 12.84 -2.73
N PRO A 46 27.68 13.48 -3.72
CA PRO A 46 27.59 14.93 -3.85
C PRO A 46 26.19 15.48 -4.13
N ALA A 47 25.29 14.66 -4.66
CA ALA A 47 23.90 15.05 -4.90
C ALA A 47 22.95 14.74 -3.74
N VAL A 48 23.42 14.03 -2.70
CA VAL A 48 22.64 13.77 -1.48
C VAL A 48 22.85 14.91 -0.50
N VAL A 49 21.77 15.41 0.07
CA VAL A 49 21.78 16.61 0.89
C VAL A 49 21.14 16.36 2.25
N HIS A 50 21.56 17.12 3.24
CA HIS A 50 20.89 17.19 4.54
C HIS A 50 19.78 18.24 4.50
N VAL A 51 18.60 17.87 4.98
CA VAL A 51 17.44 18.75 5.05
C VAL A 51 17.13 19.05 6.52
N GLU A 52 17.09 20.33 6.86
CA GLU A 52 16.73 20.80 8.18
C GLU A 52 15.49 21.69 8.08
N ALA A 53 14.46 21.33 8.83
CA ALA A 53 13.22 22.08 8.93
C ALA A 53 13.08 22.68 10.34
N ARG A 54 12.86 23.99 10.43
CA ARG A 54 12.73 24.74 11.70
C ARG A 54 11.31 25.17 11.94
N TYR A 55 10.91 25.12 13.21
CA TYR A 55 9.58 25.46 13.70
C TYR A 55 9.73 26.53 14.78
N ASP A 56 9.35 27.74 14.48
CA ASP A 56 9.48 28.91 15.40
C ASP A 56 8.20 29.12 16.23
N GLY A 57 7.14 28.29 16.00
CA GLY A 57 5.85 28.36 16.69
C GLY A 57 5.04 29.61 16.30
N SER A 58 5.32 30.20 15.15
CA SER A 58 4.65 31.38 14.62
C SER A 58 3.48 31.09 13.69
N THR A 59 3.32 29.83 13.25
CA THR A 59 2.22 29.43 12.38
C THR A 59 0.98 29.11 13.23
N PRO A 60 -0.17 29.79 13.04
CA PRO A 60 -1.39 29.50 13.78
C PRO A 60 -1.93 28.14 13.33
N SER A 61 -1.73 27.09 14.11
CA SER A 61 -2.48 25.85 13.97
C SER A 61 -3.95 26.16 14.19
N GLY A 62 -4.79 25.93 13.16
CA GLY A 62 -6.22 26.18 13.19
C GLY A 62 -6.88 25.59 14.43
N GLN A 63 -7.49 26.47 15.25
CA GLN A 63 -8.44 26.27 16.33
C GLN A 63 -8.53 24.85 16.93
N SER A 64 -7.80 24.63 18.03
CA SER A 64 -8.13 23.61 19.01
C SER A 64 -8.87 24.24 20.15
N GLN A 65 -10.15 23.92 20.30
CA GLN A 65 -10.97 24.31 21.45
C GLN A 65 -10.41 23.70 22.73
N SER A 66 -10.34 24.56 23.73
CA SER A 66 -9.96 24.35 25.12
C SER A 66 -10.60 23.15 25.78
N GLY A 67 -9.79 22.29 26.43
CA GLY A 67 -10.20 21.26 27.36
C GLY A 67 -9.08 20.77 28.23
N GLN A 68 -9.02 21.27 29.44
CA GLN A 68 -8.38 20.79 30.68
C GLN A 68 -6.92 20.29 30.66
N ALA A 69 -6.11 21.03 31.39
CA ALA A 69 -4.72 20.75 31.71
C ALA A 69 -4.57 19.50 32.61
N GLY A 70 -3.90 18.46 32.07
CA GLY A 70 -3.29 17.37 32.84
C GLY A 70 -1.81 17.69 33.14
N PRO A 71 -1.10 16.90 34.01
CA PRO A 71 0.22 17.25 34.51
C PRO A 71 1.27 17.39 33.39
N ARG A 72 2.06 18.47 33.50
CA ARG A 72 3.11 18.85 32.56
C ARG A 72 4.19 17.79 32.43
N GLY A 73 4.13 16.98 31.37
CA GLY A 73 5.28 16.25 30.83
C GLY A 73 6.09 17.14 29.89
N MET A 74 7.37 16.87 29.75
CA MET A 74 8.31 17.60 28.88
C MET A 74 7.76 17.80 27.46
N PRO A 75 8.02 18.97 26.81
CA PRO A 75 7.59 19.21 25.43
C PRO A 75 8.20 18.16 24.50
N GLY A 76 7.36 17.45 23.72
CA GLY A 76 7.82 16.53 22.70
C GLY A 76 8.56 17.30 21.59
N SER A 77 9.66 16.76 21.11
CA SER A 77 10.37 17.32 19.96
C SER A 77 9.58 17.04 18.67
N PRO A 78 9.77 17.81 17.57
CA PRO A 78 9.21 17.47 16.26
C PRO A 78 9.57 16.05 15.80
N GLN A 79 10.69 15.52 16.29
CA GLN A 79 11.11 14.15 16.08
C GLN A 79 10.18 13.14 16.78
N ASP A 80 9.61 13.50 17.94
CA ASP A 80 8.65 12.65 18.67
C ASP A 80 7.30 12.58 17.94
N GLU A 81 6.92 13.63 17.22
CA GLU A 81 5.71 13.65 16.40
C GLU A 81 5.87 12.80 15.14
N ILE A 82 7.03 12.87 14.49
CA ILE A 82 7.42 11.98 13.39
C ILE A 82 7.42 10.53 13.88
N MET A 83 7.99 10.28 15.06
CA MET A 83 8.00 8.95 15.68
C MET A 83 6.60 8.40 15.95
N ARG A 84 5.69 9.23 16.43
CA ARG A 84 4.30 8.82 16.66
C ARG A 84 3.54 8.54 15.38
N ARG A 85 3.66 9.42 14.38
CA ARG A 85 2.90 9.35 13.14
C ARG A 85 3.34 8.20 12.24
N PHE A 86 4.65 7.87 12.25
CA PHE A 86 5.24 6.87 11.37
C PHE A 86 5.66 5.57 12.08
N PHE A 87 5.78 5.58 13.40
CA PHE A 87 6.21 4.40 14.16
C PHE A 87 5.18 3.89 15.17
N GLY A 88 3.95 4.40 15.12
CA GLY A 88 2.78 3.77 15.73
C GLY A 88 2.70 3.79 17.26
N LEU A 89 3.19 4.83 17.95
CA LEU A 89 3.01 4.97 19.41
C LEU A 89 1.67 5.64 19.73
N PRO A 90 0.68 4.96 20.36
CA PRO A 90 -0.64 5.52 20.64
C PRO A 90 -0.67 6.44 21.87
N GLY A 91 -1.36 7.55 21.77
CA GLY A 91 -2.12 8.10 22.89
C GLY A 91 -1.54 9.24 23.73
N MET A 92 -0.96 10.32 23.14
CA MET A 92 -0.83 11.61 23.85
C MET A 92 -1.20 12.80 22.95
N PRO A 93 -1.81 13.90 23.45
CA PRO A 93 -2.06 15.13 22.68
C PRO A 93 -0.72 15.72 22.20
N ALA A 94 -0.65 16.08 20.93
CA ALA A 94 0.54 16.69 20.36
C ALA A 94 0.81 18.06 20.98
N PRO A 95 2.00 18.33 21.55
CA PRO A 95 2.43 19.69 21.80
C PRO A 95 2.74 20.39 20.47
N GLU A 96 2.55 21.71 20.42
CA GLU A 96 2.94 22.49 19.25
C GLU A 96 4.42 22.26 18.91
N PRO A 97 4.78 22.04 17.65
CA PRO A 97 6.15 21.72 17.25
C PRO A 97 7.05 22.95 17.49
N ARG A 98 7.92 22.84 18.46
CA ARG A 98 9.03 23.76 18.66
C ARG A 98 10.32 22.97 18.52
N GLY A 99 11.18 23.35 17.58
CA GLY A 99 12.45 22.65 17.40
C GLY A 99 12.86 22.49 15.95
N THR A 100 13.63 21.45 15.70
CA THR A 100 14.21 21.17 14.38
C THR A 100 13.91 19.74 13.98
N SER A 101 13.37 19.53 12.79
CA SER A 101 13.30 18.23 12.14
C SER A 101 14.49 18.05 11.19
N LEU A 102 15.07 16.86 11.17
CA LEU A 102 16.22 16.51 10.36
C LEU A 102 15.91 15.33 9.45
N GLY A 103 16.33 15.45 8.19
CA GLY A 103 16.18 14.39 7.19
C GLY A 103 17.22 14.51 6.10
N SER A 104 17.05 13.69 5.09
CA SER A 104 17.85 13.69 3.88
C SER A 104 17.02 14.15 2.69
N GLY A 105 17.71 14.51 1.62
CA GLY A 105 17.13 14.76 0.32
C GLY A 105 18.15 14.48 -0.78
N PHE A 106 17.76 14.66 -2.02
CA PHE A 106 18.68 14.53 -3.14
C PHE A 106 18.31 15.49 -4.27
N ILE A 107 19.32 15.99 -4.95
CA ILE A 107 19.19 16.92 -6.07
C ILE A 107 18.84 16.14 -7.32
N ILE A 108 17.71 16.47 -7.97
CA ILE A 108 17.22 15.80 -9.17
C ILE A 108 17.52 16.55 -10.46
N SER A 109 18.03 17.79 -10.36
CA SER A 109 18.39 18.59 -11.55
C SER A 109 19.43 19.65 -11.20
N ALA A 110 20.28 19.96 -12.18
CA ALA A 110 21.41 20.88 -12.02
C ALA A 110 20.98 22.33 -11.64
N ASP A 111 19.75 22.69 -11.93
CA ASP A 111 19.16 23.99 -11.54
C ASP A 111 18.65 24.03 -10.11
N GLY A 112 18.80 22.94 -9.32
CA GLY A 112 18.59 22.95 -7.88
C GLY A 112 17.23 22.48 -7.39
N TYR A 113 16.52 21.64 -8.12
CA TYR A 113 15.38 20.93 -7.55
C TYR A 113 15.85 19.79 -6.65
N VAL A 114 15.25 19.69 -5.46
CA VAL A 114 15.56 18.68 -4.45
C VAL A 114 14.29 17.94 -4.08
N LEU A 115 14.38 16.61 -3.98
CA LEU A 115 13.35 15.76 -3.41
C LEU A 115 13.68 15.39 -1.97
N THR A 116 12.65 15.36 -1.13
CA THR A 116 12.66 14.83 0.24
C THR A 116 11.27 14.30 0.59
N ASN A 117 11.07 13.79 1.80
CA ASN A 117 9.75 13.44 2.28
C ASN A 117 8.97 14.68 2.78
N ASN A 118 7.65 14.63 2.65
CA ASN A 118 6.78 15.65 3.19
C ASN A 118 6.88 15.75 4.72
N HIS A 119 6.88 14.60 5.42
CA HIS A 119 6.95 14.58 6.88
C HIS A 119 8.23 15.22 7.44
N VAL A 120 9.32 15.29 6.66
CA VAL A 120 10.58 15.96 7.08
C VAL A 120 10.38 17.47 7.21
N ILE A 121 9.51 18.06 6.35
CA ILE A 121 9.36 19.53 6.25
C ILE A 121 7.93 20.03 6.53
N ALA A 122 6.98 19.13 6.83
CA ALA A 122 5.59 19.50 7.04
C ALA A 122 5.46 20.58 8.11
N ASP A 123 4.69 21.63 7.83
CA ASP A 123 4.41 22.75 8.73
C ASP A 123 5.65 23.54 9.22
N ALA A 124 6.81 23.39 8.55
CA ALA A 124 8.02 24.12 8.91
C ALA A 124 7.94 25.58 8.49
N ASP A 125 8.36 26.48 9.40
CA ASP A 125 8.49 27.93 9.11
C ASP A 125 9.65 28.20 8.16
N LYS A 126 10.72 27.40 8.24
CA LYS A 126 11.91 27.55 7.40
C LYS A 126 12.53 26.20 7.08
N VAL A 127 12.89 26.00 5.81
CA VAL A 127 13.62 24.81 5.35
C VAL A 127 15.00 25.25 4.86
N THR A 128 16.05 24.56 5.36
CA THR A 128 17.42 24.75 4.90
C THR A 128 17.99 23.43 4.39
N VAL A 129 18.85 23.52 3.39
CA VAL A 129 19.52 22.36 2.77
C VAL A 129 21.01 22.57 2.86
N ARG A 130 21.71 21.59 3.44
CA ARG A 130 23.18 21.60 3.50
C ARG A 130 23.72 20.62 2.46
N LEU A 131 24.56 21.14 1.60
CA LEU A 131 25.26 20.38 0.55
C LEU A 131 26.49 19.66 1.12
N GLN A 132 27.06 18.71 0.36
CA GLN A 132 28.29 18.00 0.74
C GLN A 132 29.49 18.94 0.92
N ASP A 133 29.58 20.03 0.14
CA ASP A 133 30.60 21.05 0.27
C ASP A 133 30.38 22.00 1.47
N ARG A 134 29.42 21.65 2.37
CA ARG A 134 29.05 22.39 3.60
C ARG A 134 28.32 23.70 3.38
N ARG A 135 28.03 24.10 2.15
CA ARG A 135 27.15 25.25 1.91
C ARG A 135 25.76 24.97 2.45
N THR A 136 25.21 25.87 3.21
CA THR A 136 23.83 25.82 3.68
C THR A 136 23.00 26.85 2.93
N LEU A 137 21.95 26.39 2.27
CA LEU A 137 21.08 27.19 1.42
C LEU A 137 19.67 27.18 1.99
N THR A 138 18.97 28.31 1.94
CA THR A 138 17.52 28.30 2.19
C THR A 138 16.82 27.70 1.01
N ALA A 139 15.93 26.73 1.27
CA ALA A 139 15.14 26.08 0.25
C ALA A 139 13.74 26.68 0.18
N LYS A 140 13.28 26.96 -1.04
CA LYS A 140 11.88 27.30 -1.29
C LYS A 140 11.07 26.01 -1.49
N VAL A 141 9.99 25.83 -0.73
CA VAL A 141 9.04 24.74 -0.95
C VAL A 141 8.25 25.04 -2.22
N VAL A 142 8.41 24.22 -3.24
CA VAL A 142 7.67 24.31 -4.51
C VAL A 142 6.27 23.72 -4.35
N GLY A 143 6.17 22.63 -3.62
CA GLY A 143 4.93 21.99 -3.27
C GLY A 143 5.17 20.68 -2.50
N THR A 144 4.12 20.20 -1.86
CA THR A 144 4.14 18.98 -1.06
C THR A 144 2.98 18.07 -1.40
N ASP A 145 3.13 16.82 -1.11
CA ASP A 145 2.07 15.82 -1.19
C ASP A 145 2.11 14.90 0.02
N PRO A 146 1.22 15.12 1.00
CA PRO A 146 1.16 14.28 2.21
C PRO A 146 0.79 12.82 1.94
N THR A 147 -0.01 12.55 0.90
CA THR A 147 -0.47 11.18 0.59
C THR A 147 0.64 10.29 0.04
N TYR A 148 1.51 10.82 -0.81
CA TYR A 148 2.72 10.11 -1.28
C TYR A 148 3.93 10.38 -0.38
N ASP A 149 3.79 11.25 0.63
CA ASP A 149 4.87 11.68 1.51
C ASP A 149 6.07 12.27 0.75
N ILE A 150 5.79 13.17 -0.20
CA ILE A 150 6.78 13.79 -1.08
C ILE A 150 6.77 15.31 -0.90
N ALA A 151 7.97 15.90 -0.87
CA ALA A 151 8.17 17.34 -0.94
C ALA A 151 9.18 17.70 -2.01
N LEU A 152 8.84 18.69 -2.82
CA LEU A 152 9.72 19.27 -3.83
C LEU A 152 10.21 20.64 -3.37
N LEU A 153 11.54 20.76 -3.27
CA LEU A 153 12.22 21.99 -2.88
C LEU A 153 12.96 22.58 -4.08
N LYS A 154 13.22 23.88 -4.01
CA LYS A 154 14.05 24.61 -4.98
C LYS A 154 15.13 25.38 -4.25
N LEU A 155 16.39 25.14 -4.63
CA LEU A 155 17.55 25.87 -4.16
C LEU A 155 17.89 27.00 -5.14
N ASP A 156 18.26 28.16 -4.61
CA ASP A 156 18.87 29.23 -5.39
C ASP A 156 20.39 29.17 -5.21
N ALA A 157 21.03 28.33 -6.01
CA ALA A 157 22.47 28.04 -5.93
C ALA A 157 23.17 28.16 -7.29
N GLY A 158 22.52 28.79 -8.26
CA GLY A 158 23.00 28.82 -9.65
C GLY A 158 22.72 27.50 -10.42
N SER A 159 23.30 27.40 -11.60
CA SER A 159 23.10 26.26 -12.51
C SER A 159 24.37 25.44 -12.56
N ASN A 160 24.59 24.49 -11.71
CA ASN A 160 25.66 23.48 -11.83
C ASN A 160 25.74 22.55 -10.63
N LEU A 161 24.61 22.34 -9.95
CA LEU A 161 24.57 21.42 -8.84
C LEU A 161 24.70 19.98 -9.36
N PRO A 162 25.39 19.09 -8.61
CA PRO A 162 25.39 17.68 -8.90
C PRO A 162 23.97 17.12 -8.78
N ALA A 163 23.53 16.32 -9.74
CA ALA A 163 22.21 15.72 -9.73
C ALA A 163 22.29 14.20 -9.92
N VAL A 164 21.40 13.47 -9.27
CA VAL A 164 21.29 12.01 -9.42
C VAL A 164 20.72 11.63 -10.78
N SER A 165 21.01 10.40 -11.21
CA SER A 165 20.31 9.76 -12.32
C SER A 165 19.05 9.07 -11.81
N ILE A 166 17.92 9.32 -12.45
CA ILE A 166 16.65 8.67 -12.13
C ILE A 166 16.55 7.33 -12.85
N GLY A 167 16.21 6.28 -12.12
CA GLY A 167 15.98 4.94 -12.63
C GLY A 167 14.51 4.62 -12.91
N ASP A 168 14.21 3.33 -12.99
CA ASP A 168 12.85 2.81 -13.19
C ASP A 168 12.52 1.81 -12.07
N SER A 169 11.59 2.17 -11.18
CA SER A 169 11.17 1.32 -10.07
C SER A 169 10.17 0.22 -10.47
N ARG A 170 9.53 0.33 -11.64
CA ARG A 170 8.52 -0.64 -12.12
C ARG A 170 9.11 -2.01 -12.44
N ASN A 171 10.40 -2.05 -12.75
CA ASN A 171 11.13 -3.26 -13.12
C ASN A 171 11.92 -3.90 -11.98
N LEU A 172 11.81 -3.34 -10.75
CA LEU A 172 12.46 -3.91 -9.58
C LEU A 172 11.90 -5.30 -9.25
N LYS A 173 12.83 -6.19 -8.83
CA LYS A 173 12.49 -7.55 -8.45
C LYS A 173 13.10 -7.87 -7.08
N PRO A 174 12.41 -8.65 -6.24
CA PRO A 174 12.99 -9.18 -5.02
C PRO A 174 14.33 -9.88 -5.29
N GLY A 175 15.28 -9.68 -4.39
CA GLY A 175 16.66 -10.19 -4.51
C GLY A 175 17.65 -9.24 -5.18
N GLN A 176 17.21 -8.16 -5.82
CA GLN A 176 18.11 -7.15 -6.39
C GLN A 176 18.78 -6.33 -5.29
N TRP A 177 20.10 -6.11 -5.43
CA TRP A 177 20.85 -5.24 -4.54
C TRP A 177 20.43 -3.78 -4.68
N VAL A 178 20.31 -3.13 -3.53
CA VAL A 178 20.03 -1.69 -3.44
C VAL A 178 20.87 -1.08 -2.30
N LEU A 179 21.13 0.22 -2.40
CA LEU A 179 21.81 0.96 -1.35
C LEU A 179 21.12 2.29 -1.07
N ALA A 180 21.05 2.68 0.19
CA ALA A 180 20.60 3.98 0.61
C ALA A 180 21.79 4.87 0.94
N ILE A 181 21.70 6.14 0.55
CA ILE A 181 22.61 7.19 1.00
C ILE A 181 21.77 8.25 1.71
N GLY A 182 22.14 8.57 2.93
CA GLY A 182 21.47 9.61 3.72
C GLY A 182 22.48 10.46 4.48
N SER A 183 22.01 11.52 5.11
CA SER A 183 22.80 12.42 5.95
C SER A 183 22.22 12.46 7.37
N PRO A 184 22.23 11.34 8.11
CA PRO A 184 21.69 11.27 9.46
C PRO A 184 22.52 12.09 10.42
N PHE A 185 21.89 12.67 11.46
CA PHE A 185 22.54 13.37 12.56
C PHE A 185 23.46 14.52 12.14
N GLY A 186 23.36 15.03 10.89
CA GLY A 186 24.23 16.06 10.38
C GLY A 186 25.64 15.58 10.00
N PHE A 187 25.90 14.28 9.95
CA PHE A 187 27.10 13.72 9.33
C PHE A 187 27.12 13.97 7.81
N ASP A 188 28.30 13.94 7.20
CA ASP A 188 28.42 14.28 5.78
C ASP A 188 27.59 13.34 4.89
N TYR A 189 27.63 12.04 5.11
CA TYR A 189 26.70 11.05 4.59
C TYR A 189 26.91 9.68 5.25
N THR A 190 25.87 8.86 5.21
CA THR A 190 25.91 7.46 5.67
C THR A 190 25.37 6.58 4.56
N VAL A 191 26.04 5.46 4.33
CA VAL A 191 25.69 4.47 3.31
C VAL A 191 25.25 3.18 3.99
N THR A 192 24.08 2.68 3.60
CA THR A 192 23.60 1.36 4.01
C THR A 192 23.19 0.58 2.77
N GLN A 193 23.24 -0.75 2.83
CA GLN A 193 22.96 -1.61 1.68
C GLN A 193 22.10 -2.81 2.10
N GLY A 194 21.41 -3.38 1.14
CA GLY A 194 20.58 -4.56 1.30
C GLY A 194 20.00 -4.99 -0.03
N ILE A 195 18.88 -5.69 0.02
CA ILE A 195 18.17 -6.15 -1.19
C ILE A 195 16.71 -5.65 -1.20
N VAL A 196 16.11 -5.65 -2.36
CA VAL A 196 14.66 -5.57 -2.50
C VAL A 196 14.06 -6.84 -1.91
N SER A 197 13.29 -6.74 -0.84
CA SER A 197 12.60 -7.85 -0.20
C SER A 197 11.25 -8.13 -0.84
N ALA A 198 10.52 -7.08 -1.22
CA ALA A 198 9.25 -7.16 -1.95
C ALA A 198 8.98 -5.84 -2.69
N VAL A 199 8.08 -5.89 -3.66
CA VAL A 199 7.52 -4.72 -4.34
C VAL A 199 6.00 -4.72 -4.20
N GLY A 200 5.37 -3.56 -4.29
CA GLY A 200 3.92 -3.49 -4.23
C GLY A 200 3.33 -3.60 -2.82
N ARG A 201 4.08 -3.27 -1.77
CA ARG A 201 3.56 -3.35 -0.40
C ARG A 201 2.67 -2.16 -0.06
N SER A 202 1.44 -2.46 0.39
CA SER A 202 0.57 -1.49 1.04
C SER A 202 0.68 -1.67 2.56
N LEU A 203 0.74 -0.55 3.28
CA LEU A 203 0.86 -0.57 4.75
C LEU A 203 -0.50 -0.51 5.46
N GLY A 204 -1.60 -0.55 4.70
CA GLY A 204 -2.96 -0.63 5.26
C GLY A 204 -3.48 0.68 5.87
N GLU A 205 -2.67 1.72 5.94
CA GLU A 205 -3.09 3.04 6.42
C GLU A 205 -3.91 3.76 5.35
N ARG A 206 -5.04 4.35 5.75
CA ARG A 206 -5.95 5.03 4.81
C ARG A 206 -5.26 6.16 4.04
N ASP A 207 -4.36 6.89 4.71
CA ASP A 207 -3.66 8.04 4.13
C ASP A 207 -2.54 7.63 3.15
N GLN A 208 -2.07 6.38 3.23
CA GLN A 208 -1.00 5.83 2.39
C GLN A 208 -1.50 4.77 1.39
N ALA A 209 -2.81 4.59 1.26
CA ALA A 209 -3.40 3.58 0.37
C ALA A 209 -2.98 3.73 -1.11
N TYR A 210 -2.55 4.93 -1.52
CA TYR A 210 -2.11 5.21 -2.88
C TYR A 210 -0.63 4.90 -3.14
N THR A 211 0.15 4.53 -2.11
CA THR A 211 1.58 4.21 -2.24
C THR A 211 1.81 2.71 -2.24
N SER A 212 2.42 2.23 -3.31
CA SER A 212 2.85 0.84 -3.47
C SER A 212 4.33 0.75 -3.15
N PHE A 213 4.69 0.60 -1.86
CA PHE A 213 6.06 0.69 -1.38
C PHE A 213 6.98 -0.41 -1.91
N ILE A 214 8.26 -0.06 -2.06
CA ILE A 214 9.38 -0.99 -2.18
C ILE A 214 9.80 -1.38 -0.75
N GLN A 215 9.69 -2.66 -0.42
CA GLN A 215 10.20 -3.20 0.84
C GLN A 215 11.65 -3.64 0.66
N THR A 216 12.53 -3.28 1.58
CA THR A 216 13.94 -3.67 1.60
C THR A 216 14.39 -4.07 2.99
N ASP A 217 15.54 -4.71 3.11
CA ASP A 217 16.26 -4.93 4.36
C ASP A 217 17.43 -3.94 4.53
N VAL A 218 17.44 -2.86 3.75
CA VAL A 218 18.41 -1.76 3.91
C VAL A 218 18.20 -1.09 5.27
N PRO A 219 19.22 -0.99 6.13
CA PRO A 219 19.10 -0.30 7.40
C PRO A 219 18.78 1.18 7.22
N ILE A 220 17.60 1.58 7.64
CA ILE A 220 17.12 2.96 7.64
C ILE A 220 16.95 3.41 9.09
N ASN A 221 17.59 4.51 9.44
CA ASN A 221 17.52 5.14 10.75
C ASN A 221 17.12 6.62 10.62
N ARG A 222 16.88 7.28 11.75
CA ARG A 222 16.55 8.71 11.80
C ARG A 222 17.55 9.52 11.00
N GLY A 223 17.06 10.36 10.09
CA GLY A 223 17.86 11.19 9.20
C GLY A 223 18.09 10.62 7.81
N ASN A 224 17.84 9.32 7.56
CA ASN A 224 17.88 8.74 6.22
C ASN A 224 16.58 8.97 5.42
N SER A 225 15.47 9.31 6.11
CA SER A 225 14.19 9.63 5.46
C SER A 225 14.35 10.77 4.48
N GLY A 226 13.76 10.65 3.30
CA GLY A 226 13.90 11.57 2.17
C GLY A 226 15.15 11.35 1.31
N GLY A 227 16.10 10.51 1.75
CA GLY A 227 17.27 10.14 0.98
C GLY A 227 16.97 9.14 -0.13
N PRO A 228 17.84 9.05 -1.16
CA PRO A 228 17.66 8.16 -2.30
C PRO A 228 17.97 6.69 -1.97
N LEU A 229 17.22 5.79 -2.59
CA LEU A 229 17.52 4.37 -2.74
C LEU A 229 18.05 4.14 -4.15
N PHE A 230 19.26 3.61 -4.28
CA PHE A 230 19.93 3.37 -5.56
C PHE A 230 19.93 1.90 -5.95
N ASN A 231 19.89 1.62 -7.26
CA ASN A 231 20.22 0.32 -7.83
C ASN A 231 21.74 0.18 -8.10
N LEU A 232 22.18 -0.99 -8.58
CA LEU A 232 23.60 -1.23 -8.93
C LEU A 232 24.12 -0.39 -10.10
N GLN A 233 23.25 0.23 -10.89
CA GLN A 233 23.62 1.16 -11.96
C GLN A 233 23.83 2.59 -11.43
N GLY A 234 23.67 2.81 -10.11
CA GLY A 234 23.76 4.13 -9.49
C GLY A 234 22.60 5.05 -9.86
N GLN A 235 21.45 4.48 -10.18
CA GLN A 235 20.22 5.22 -10.48
C GLN A 235 19.29 5.15 -9.28
N VAL A 236 18.60 6.25 -8.98
CA VAL A 236 17.60 6.30 -7.92
C VAL A 236 16.36 5.52 -8.34
N VAL A 237 15.97 4.54 -7.54
CA VAL A 237 14.78 3.70 -7.74
C VAL A 237 13.72 3.92 -6.66
N GLY A 238 14.04 4.63 -5.58
CA GLY A 238 13.10 4.96 -4.51
C GLY A 238 13.56 6.10 -3.62
N ILE A 239 12.65 6.57 -2.76
CA ILE A 239 12.91 7.53 -1.69
C ILE A 239 12.71 6.78 -0.37
N ASN A 240 13.72 6.73 0.48
CA ASN A 240 13.60 6.13 1.81
C ASN A 240 12.58 6.91 2.63
N SER A 241 11.59 6.25 3.20
CA SER A 241 10.51 6.90 3.92
C SER A 241 10.40 6.41 5.35
N GLN A 242 10.13 5.12 5.57
CA GLN A 242 9.78 4.62 6.90
C GLN A 242 10.29 3.20 7.14
N ILE A 243 10.22 2.76 8.39
CA ILE A 243 10.52 1.39 8.83
C ILE A 243 9.31 0.77 9.51
N LEU A 244 9.22 -0.56 9.50
CA LEU A 244 8.31 -1.29 10.38
C LEU A 244 9.00 -1.49 11.72
N SER A 245 8.53 -0.80 12.76
CA SER A 245 9.16 -0.83 14.07
C SER A 245 8.14 -0.64 15.18
N GLN A 246 8.33 -1.34 16.29
CA GLN A 246 7.56 -1.14 17.53
C GLN A 246 8.29 -0.23 18.52
N THR A 247 9.62 -0.10 18.39
CA THR A 247 10.49 0.66 19.29
C THR A 247 10.99 1.97 18.66
N GLY A 248 10.80 2.13 17.35
CA GLY A 248 11.34 3.25 16.58
C GLY A 248 12.74 3.01 16.01
N ASP A 249 13.35 1.85 16.28
CA ASP A 249 14.61 1.44 15.72
C ASP A 249 14.43 0.47 14.56
N TYR A 250 15.39 0.40 13.65
CA TYR A 250 15.40 -0.53 12.53
C TYR A 250 15.31 -1.99 12.99
N ALA A 251 14.33 -2.72 12.48
CA ALA A 251 14.03 -4.12 12.81
C ALA A 251 14.06 -5.05 11.58
N GLY A 252 14.88 -4.75 10.58
CA GLY A 252 15.04 -5.61 9.39
C GLY A 252 14.06 -5.32 8.25
N VAL A 253 13.17 -4.34 8.38
CA VAL A 253 12.17 -4.00 7.35
C VAL A 253 12.11 -2.49 7.15
N SER A 254 12.38 -2.06 5.92
CA SER A 254 12.31 -0.67 5.49
C SER A 254 11.43 -0.52 4.27
N PHE A 255 10.83 0.67 4.11
CA PHE A 255 9.96 1.01 3.00
C PHE A 255 10.45 2.26 2.29
N SER A 256 10.45 2.18 0.96
CA SER A 256 10.80 3.31 0.10
C SER A 256 9.67 3.58 -0.89
N ILE A 257 9.42 4.86 -1.15
CA ILE A 257 8.46 5.33 -2.15
C ILE A 257 9.06 5.08 -3.52
N PRO A 258 8.38 4.40 -4.46
CA PRO A 258 8.90 4.18 -5.81
C PRO A 258 9.20 5.49 -6.53
N ILE A 259 10.32 5.54 -7.25
CA ILE A 259 10.77 6.78 -7.90
C ILE A 259 9.84 7.24 -9.03
N ASP A 260 9.18 6.34 -9.73
CA ASP A 260 8.20 6.69 -10.78
C ASP A 260 6.96 7.39 -10.18
N VAL A 261 6.50 7.00 -8.98
CA VAL A 261 5.46 7.70 -8.23
C VAL A 261 5.93 9.11 -7.87
N ALA A 262 7.15 9.22 -7.33
CA ALA A 262 7.74 10.50 -6.96
C ALA A 262 7.91 11.44 -8.16
N MET A 263 8.41 10.95 -9.28
CA MET A 263 8.61 11.77 -10.47
C MET A 263 7.30 12.21 -11.14
N ASN A 264 6.25 11.38 -11.06
CA ASN A 264 4.90 11.81 -11.45
C ASN A 264 4.40 12.97 -10.58
N ALA A 265 4.58 12.86 -9.25
CA ALA A 265 4.26 13.95 -8.33
C ALA A 265 5.07 15.22 -8.63
N VAL A 266 6.39 15.10 -8.86
CA VAL A 266 7.28 16.23 -9.23
C VAL A 266 6.78 17.01 -10.43
N GLN A 267 6.37 16.32 -11.51
CA GLN A 267 5.83 16.98 -12.70
C GLN A 267 4.59 17.80 -12.39
N GLN A 268 3.71 17.29 -11.54
CA GLN A 268 2.50 17.98 -11.14
C GLN A 268 2.78 19.13 -10.16
N LEU A 269 3.66 18.93 -9.18
CA LEU A 269 4.07 19.96 -8.24
C LEU A 269 4.73 21.16 -8.95
N LYS A 270 5.59 20.91 -9.95
CA LYS A 270 6.19 21.96 -10.78
C LYS A 270 5.17 22.77 -11.57
N THR A 271 4.13 22.13 -12.09
CA THR A 271 3.19 22.77 -13.02
C THR A 271 1.93 23.30 -12.35
N LYS A 272 1.45 22.62 -11.30
CA LYS A 272 0.16 22.92 -10.65
C LYS A 272 0.31 23.34 -9.19
N GLY A 273 1.45 23.04 -8.55
CA GLY A 273 1.68 23.22 -7.10
C GLY A 273 1.01 22.17 -6.21
N TYR A 274 0.31 21.18 -6.79
CA TYR A 274 -0.34 20.07 -6.08
C TYR A 274 -0.39 18.82 -6.94
N VAL A 275 -0.65 17.66 -6.31
CA VAL A 275 -0.79 16.36 -6.98
C VAL A 275 -2.27 16.00 -7.12
N SER A 276 -2.69 15.75 -8.35
CA SER A 276 -4.02 15.28 -8.73
C SER A 276 -3.96 13.76 -8.92
N ARG A 277 -4.91 13.03 -8.34
CA ARG A 277 -4.96 11.56 -8.40
C ARG A 277 -6.23 11.08 -9.05
N GLY A 278 -6.10 9.98 -9.78
CA GLY A 278 -7.25 9.27 -10.30
C GLY A 278 -8.12 8.67 -9.19
N MET A 279 -9.41 8.59 -9.43
CA MET A 279 -10.40 7.96 -8.56
C MET A 279 -11.42 7.20 -9.40
N LEU A 280 -11.68 5.93 -9.07
CA LEU A 280 -12.78 5.18 -9.67
C LEU A 280 -14.13 5.49 -8.99
N GLY A 281 -14.08 5.69 -7.67
CA GLY A 281 -15.28 5.82 -6.84
C GLY A 281 -15.86 4.47 -6.46
N VAL A 282 -15.01 3.52 -6.12
CA VAL A 282 -15.36 2.22 -5.53
C VAL A 282 -14.69 2.07 -4.17
N THR A 283 -15.37 1.40 -3.25
CA THR A 283 -14.76 0.84 -2.03
C THR A 283 -14.53 -0.63 -2.28
N VAL A 284 -13.31 -1.12 -2.00
CA VAL A 284 -12.94 -2.51 -2.24
C VAL A 284 -12.48 -3.18 -0.96
N GLN A 285 -12.61 -4.51 -0.93
CA GLN A 285 -12.16 -5.41 0.13
C GLN A 285 -11.32 -6.53 -0.46
N ALA A 286 -10.41 -7.09 0.36
CA ALA A 286 -9.65 -8.27 0.01
C ALA A 286 -10.60 -9.46 -0.27
N VAL A 287 -10.26 -10.26 -1.27
CA VAL A 287 -10.96 -11.50 -1.57
C VAL A 287 -10.50 -12.56 -0.56
N THR A 288 -11.32 -12.80 0.47
CA THR A 288 -11.12 -13.87 1.45
C THR A 288 -11.53 -15.23 0.86
N ASP A 289 -11.17 -16.32 1.54
CA ASP A 289 -11.60 -17.68 1.12
C ASP A 289 -13.11 -17.80 0.99
N ASP A 290 -13.87 -17.16 1.88
CA ASP A 290 -15.33 -17.17 1.85
C ASP A 290 -15.88 -16.41 0.64
N ILE A 291 -15.28 -15.26 0.32
CA ILE A 291 -15.60 -14.50 -0.90
C ILE A 291 -15.25 -15.33 -2.13
N ALA A 292 -14.06 -15.92 -2.18
CA ALA A 292 -13.63 -16.76 -3.30
C ALA A 292 -14.58 -17.92 -3.53
N LYS A 293 -14.98 -18.65 -2.49
CA LYS A 293 -15.95 -19.74 -2.56
C LYS A 293 -17.32 -19.27 -3.07
N ALA A 294 -17.86 -18.17 -2.48
CA ALA A 294 -19.16 -17.63 -2.84
C ALA A 294 -19.22 -17.14 -4.30
N PHE A 295 -18.13 -16.57 -4.79
CA PHE A 295 -18.02 -16.06 -6.16
C PHE A 295 -17.44 -17.08 -7.15
N LYS A 296 -17.14 -18.32 -6.70
CA LYS A 296 -16.57 -19.42 -7.50
C LYS A 296 -15.27 -19.00 -8.18
N LEU A 297 -14.39 -18.34 -7.43
CA LEU A 297 -13.05 -17.99 -7.87
C LEU A 297 -12.09 -19.16 -7.61
N ASP A 298 -11.16 -19.38 -8.54
CA ASP A 298 -10.11 -20.40 -8.40
C ASP A 298 -9.04 -19.99 -7.39
N SER A 299 -8.99 -18.68 -7.02
CA SER A 299 -8.02 -18.12 -6.09
C SER A 299 -8.57 -16.87 -5.39
N GLY A 300 -7.93 -16.45 -4.27
CA GLY A 300 -8.24 -15.21 -3.57
C GLY A 300 -7.75 -13.93 -4.27
N MET A 301 -7.51 -13.99 -5.60
CA MET A 301 -7.02 -12.82 -6.34
C MET A 301 -8.14 -11.85 -6.69
N GLY A 302 -7.78 -10.56 -6.75
CA GLY A 302 -8.66 -9.47 -7.13
C GLY A 302 -9.07 -8.56 -5.97
N ALA A 303 -9.97 -7.63 -6.27
CA ALA A 303 -10.54 -6.68 -5.33
C ALA A 303 -12.07 -6.77 -5.37
N ALA A 304 -12.69 -7.18 -4.26
CA ALA A 304 -14.15 -7.26 -4.15
C ALA A 304 -14.74 -5.87 -3.94
N VAL A 305 -15.60 -5.43 -4.85
CA VAL A 305 -16.32 -4.16 -4.74
C VAL A 305 -17.43 -4.30 -3.69
N VAL A 306 -17.33 -3.54 -2.61
CA VAL A 306 -18.33 -3.53 -1.54
C VAL A 306 -19.27 -2.33 -1.65
N ASP A 307 -18.81 -1.22 -2.26
CA ASP A 307 -19.64 -0.04 -2.51
C ASP A 307 -19.19 0.73 -3.74
N VAL A 308 -20.11 1.49 -4.34
CA VAL A 308 -19.86 2.35 -5.50
C VAL A 308 -20.44 3.73 -5.24
N THR A 309 -19.58 4.73 -5.23
CA THR A 309 -19.95 6.13 -4.99
C THR A 309 -20.91 6.64 -6.09
N PRO A 310 -22.10 7.12 -5.76
CA PRO A 310 -23.03 7.67 -6.73
C PRO A 310 -22.40 8.79 -7.57
N GLY A 311 -22.68 8.79 -8.88
CA GLY A 311 -22.16 9.80 -9.81
C GLY A 311 -20.68 9.65 -10.19
N SER A 312 -19.95 8.72 -9.59
CA SER A 312 -18.54 8.41 -9.91
C SER A 312 -18.38 7.83 -11.32
N GLY A 313 -17.12 7.74 -11.78
CA GLY A 313 -16.81 7.05 -13.03
C GLY A 313 -17.19 5.57 -13.00
N ALA A 314 -17.00 4.91 -11.87
CA ALA A 314 -17.42 3.53 -11.65
C ALA A 314 -18.95 3.35 -11.76
N ALA A 315 -19.73 4.24 -11.11
CA ALA A 315 -21.18 4.19 -11.18
C ALA A 315 -21.69 4.41 -12.62
N LYS A 316 -21.12 5.39 -13.34
CA LYS A 316 -21.47 5.67 -14.75
C LYS A 316 -21.11 4.52 -15.68
N ALA A 317 -20.02 3.80 -15.39
CA ALA A 317 -19.59 2.61 -16.12
C ALA A 317 -20.42 1.35 -15.78
N GLY A 318 -21.32 1.45 -14.79
CA GLY A 318 -22.16 0.34 -14.35
C GLY A 318 -21.45 -0.69 -13.45
N LEU A 319 -20.34 -0.30 -12.79
CA LEU A 319 -19.78 -1.09 -11.68
C LEU A 319 -20.78 -1.10 -10.52
N ARG A 320 -20.81 -2.20 -9.79
CA ARG A 320 -21.72 -2.38 -8.65
C ARG A 320 -21.10 -3.23 -7.56
N ALA A 321 -21.61 -3.11 -6.34
CA ALA A 321 -21.25 -4.01 -5.26
C ALA A 321 -21.49 -5.47 -5.66
N GLY A 322 -20.53 -6.34 -5.35
CA GLY A 322 -20.50 -7.73 -5.79
C GLY A 322 -19.65 -7.99 -7.04
N ASP A 323 -19.11 -6.98 -7.72
CA ASP A 323 -18.11 -7.18 -8.77
C ASP A 323 -16.75 -7.51 -8.13
N ILE A 324 -15.98 -8.39 -8.76
CA ILE A 324 -14.58 -8.62 -8.38
C ILE A 324 -13.70 -8.02 -9.48
N ILE A 325 -12.90 -7.02 -9.15
CA ILE A 325 -11.95 -6.42 -10.10
C ILE A 325 -10.73 -7.31 -10.19
N LEU A 326 -10.46 -7.83 -11.39
CA LEU A 326 -9.34 -8.75 -11.67
C LEU A 326 -8.19 -8.06 -12.42
N GLU A 327 -8.49 -6.97 -13.15
CA GLU A 327 -7.50 -6.26 -13.95
C GLU A 327 -7.91 -4.80 -14.11
N TYR A 328 -6.93 -3.92 -14.06
CA TYR A 328 -7.07 -2.48 -14.25
C TYR A 328 -6.04 -1.99 -15.26
N ASP A 329 -6.50 -1.38 -16.35
CA ASP A 329 -5.65 -0.84 -17.42
C ASP A 329 -4.58 -1.83 -17.91
N GLY A 330 -5.00 -3.09 -18.20
CA GLY A 330 -4.15 -4.17 -18.68
C GLY A 330 -3.22 -4.79 -17.62
N ARG A 331 -3.29 -4.35 -16.36
CA ARG A 331 -2.48 -4.88 -15.25
C ARG A 331 -3.34 -5.71 -14.30
N ALA A 332 -2.85 -6.91 -13.95
CA ALA A 332 -3.53 -7.78 -12.99
C ALA A 332 -3.64 -7.14 -11.61
N VAL A 333 -4.79 -7.29 -10.97
CA VAL A 333 -5.03 -6.94 -9.57
C VAL A 333 -4.96 -8.24 -8.77
N HIS A 334 -3.86 -8.45 -8.05
CA HIS A 334 -3.66 -9.68 -7.27
C HIS A 334 -4.34 -9.59 -5.91
N GLN A 335 -4.36 -8.40 -5.30
CA GLN A 335 -5.00 -8.11 -4.03
C GLN A 335 -5.68 -6.74 -4.07
N SER A 336 -6.65 -6.51 -3.19
CA SER A 336 -7.39 -5.23 -3.17
C SER A 336 -6.48 -4.01 -2.98
N ALA A 337 -5.38 -4.17 -2.26
CA ALA A 337 -4.40 -3.13 -2.00
C ALA A 337 -3.62 -2.67 -3.26
N ASP A 338 -3.62 -3.44 -4.35
CA ASP A 338 -2.96 -3.06 -5.60
C ASP A 338 -3.76 -1.99 -6.36
N LEU A 339 -5.08 -1.96 -6.17
CA LEU A 339 -5.97 -1.12 -6.97
C LEU A 339 -5.78 0.38 -6.73
N PRO A 340 -5.76 0.91 -5.48
CA PRO A 340 -5.63 2.34 -5.24
C PRO A 340 -4.36 2.97 -5.84
N PRO A 341 -3.15 2.38 -5.74
CA PRO A 341 -1.96 2.91 -6.41
C PRO A 341 -2.08 2.95 -7.93
N MET A 342 -2.64 1.88 -8.54
CA MET A 342 -2.84 1.83 -10.00
C MET A 342 -3.79 2.94 -10.46
N VAL A 343 -4.90 3.12 -9.76
CA VAL A 343 -5.90 4.16 -10.06
C VAL A 343 -5.34 5.55 -9.81
N GLY A 344 -4.62 5.75 -8.70
CA GLY A 344 -4.03 7.05 -8.33
C GLY A 344 -3.05 7.59 -9.36
N MET A 345 -2.32 6.71 -10.04
CA MET A 345 -1.38 7.06 -11.13
C MET A 345 -2.08 7.39 -12.45
N SER A 346 -3.34 7.04 -12.61
CA SER A 346 -4.09 7.31 -13.84
C SER A 346 -4.50 8.77 -13.93
N LYS A 347 -4.41 9.34 -15.14
CA LYS A 347 -4.78 10.73 -15.37
C LYS A 347 -6.29 10.91 -15.21
N PRO A 348 -6.77 11.83 -14.36
CA PRO A 348 -8.18 12.18 -14.30
C PRO A 348 -8.74 12.56 -15.67
N GLY A 349 -9.93 12.06 -16.00
CA GLY A 349 -10.59 12.23 -17.30
C GLY A 349 -10.20 11.17 -18.33
N SER A 350 -9.17 10.34 -18.10
CA SER A 350 -8.87 9.21 -19.01
C SER A 350 -9.90 8.09 -18.85
N THR A 351 -10.13 7.34 -19.92
CA THR A 351 -10.98 6.14 -19.88
C THR A 351 -10.10 4.91 -19.96
N VAL A 352 -10.27 3.98 -19.02
CA VAL A 352 -9.46 2.77 -18.88
C VAL A 352 -10.32 1.52 -18.87
N PRO A 353 -9.85 0.40 -19.45
CA PRO A 353 -10.51 -0.88 -19.34
C PRO A 353 -10.33 -1.46 -17.93
N VAL A 354 -11.42 -1.93 -17.32
CA VAL A 354 -11.43 -2.64 -16.04
C VAL A 354 -12.08 -4.01 -16.27
N ARG A 355 -11.31 -5.08 -16.08
CA ARG A 355 -11.83 -6.44 -16.18
C ARG A 355 -12.35 -6.89 -14.84
N ILE A 356 -13.60 -7.29 -14.81
CA ILE A 356 -14.31 -7.74 -13.61
C ILE A 356 -14.86 -9.15 -13.79
N LEU A 357 -15.09 -9.81 -12.67
CA LEU A 357 -15.99 -10.97 -12.61
C LEU A 357 -17.31 -10.52 -11.99
N ARG A 358 -18.41 -10.77 -12.71
CA ARG A 358 -19.79 -10.48 -12.29
C ARG A 358 -20.64 -11.71 -12.50
N ASP A 359 -21.32 -12.18 -11.45
CA ASP A 359 -22.18 -13.36 -11.50
C ASP A 359 -21.46 -14.59 -12.11
N GLY A 360 -20.17 -14.77 -11.78
CA GLY A 360 -19.31 -15.83 -12.30
C GLY A 360 -18.85 -15.66 -13.76
N LYS A 361 -19.14 -14.51 -14.41
CA LYS A 361 -18.78 -14.24 -15.80
C LYS A 361 -17.79 -13.10 -15.91
N PRO A 362 -16.68 -13.26 -16.64
CA PRO A 362 -15.73 -12.17 -16.89
C PRO A 362 -16.35 -11.12 -17.82
N GLN A 363 -16.17 -9.86 -17.50
CA GLN A 363 -16.61 -8.71 -18.30
C GLN A 363 -15.55 -7.63 -18.29
N THR A 364 -15.45 -6.83 -19.34
CA THR A 364 -14.63 -5.62 -19.37
C THR A 364 -15.53 -4.40 -19.47
N VAL A 365 -15.38 -3.48 -18.52
CA VAL A 365 -16.09 -2.21 -18.50
C VAL A 365 -15.11 -1.07 -18.73
N GLN A 366 -15.54 -0.04 -19.49
CA GLN A 366 -14.76 1.17 -19.71
C GLN A 366 -15.11 2.19 -18.64
N VAL A 367 -14.14 2.56 -17.81
CA VAL A 367 -14.35 3.48 -16.69
C VAL A 367 -13.61 4.78 -16.93
N THR A 368 -14.33 5.90 -16.90
CA THR A 368 -13.69 7.22 -16.91
C THR A 368 -13.20 7.55 -15.50
N VAL A 369 -11.90 7.72 -15.37
CA VAL A 369 -11.23 8.02 -14.10
C VAL A 369 -11.62 9.43 -13.64
N GLY A 370 -12.18 9.55 -12.44
CA GLY A 370 -12.45 10.84 -11.80
C GLY A 370 -11.19 11.42 -11.13
N GLU A 371 -11.32 12.58 -10.53
CA GLU A 371 -10.28 13.20 -9.69
C GLU A 371 -10.62 13.02 -8.21
N THR A 372 -9.64 12.67 -7.39
CA THR A 372 -9.81 12.58 -5.94
C THR A 372 -10.07 13.99 -5.37
N PRO A 373 -11.14 14.21 -4.58
CA PRO A 373 -11.39 15.48 -3.94
C PRO A 373 -10.23 15.90 -3.03
N ARG A 374 -9.88 17.18 -3.02
CA ARG A 374 -8.75 17.74 -2.24
C ARG A 374 -9.00 17.75 -0.73
N ASP A 375 -10.27 17.89 -0.32
CA ASP A 375 -10.67 17.93 1.08
C ASP A 375 -11.40 16.64 1.48
N ARG A 376 -10.67 15.66 1.97
CA ARG A 376 -11.24 14.55 2.75
C ARG A 376 -10.99 14.77 4.23
N ARG A 377 -11.66 15.74 4.84
CA ARG A 377 -11.88 15.71 6.30
C ARG A 377 -13.07 14.77 6.53
N GLY A 378 -12.79 13.67 7.27
CA GLY A 378 -13.72 12.58 7.48
C GLY A 378 -15.05 13.04 8.09
N VAL A 379 -16.13 12.55 7.51
CA VAL A 379 -17.45 12.58 8.13
C VAL A 379 -17.65 11.20 8.73
N SER A 380 -17.56 11.13 10.04
CA SER A 380 -18.00 9.99 10.84
C SER A 380 -19.19 10.45 11.69
N ASN A 381 -20.36 9.97 11.40
CA ASN A 381 -21.53 10.14 12.27
C ASN A 381 -22.20 8.79 12.47
N LEU A 382 -22.14 8.32 13.71
CA LEU A 382 -22.85 7.15 14.21
C LEU A 382 -24.11 7.63 14.96
N LEU A 383 -25.26 7.09 14.62
CA LEU A 383 -26.43 7.08 15.49
C LEU A 383 -27.17 5.75 15.31
N PRO A 384 -27.64 5.14 16.42
CA PRO A 384 -28.35 3.86 16.38
C PRO A 384 -29.83 4.03 16.02
N PRO A 385 -30.43 3.11 15.27
CA PRO A 385 -31.87 3.07 15.06
C PRO A 385 -32.59 2.27 16.14
N SER A 386 -33.81 2.70 16.46
CA SER A 386 -34.76 1.95 17.28
C SER A 386 -35.58 1.05 16.35
N ALA A 387 -35.76 -0.23 16.74
CA ALA A 387 -36.42 -1.24 15.94
C ALA A 387 -37.60 -1.89 16.69
N THR A 388 -38.64 -2.21 15.93
CA THR A 388 -39.74 -3.10 16.39
C THR A 388 -40.12 -4.06 15.27
N GLY A 389 -40.09 -5.39 15.56
CA GLY A 389 -40.63 -6.45 14.71
C GLY A 389 -39.68 -7.57 14.31
N VAL A 390 -39.91 -8.81 14.71
CA VAL A 390 -38.98 -9.96 14.66
C VAL A 390 -39.34 -10.92 13.54
N SER A 391 -38.34 -11.23 12.66
CA SER A 391 -38.41 -12.41 11.77
C SER A 391 -37.00 -12.93 11.52
N GLY A 392 -36.71 -14.20 11.85
CA GLY A 392 -35.37 -14.74 11.98
C GLY A 392 -34.95 -15.76 10.92
N ALA A 393 -33.67 -15.75 10.55
CA ALA A 393 -32.97 -16.87 9.92
C ALA A 393 -32.26 -17.67 11.03
N ALA A 394 -32.95 -18.65 11.57
CA ALA A 394 -32.50 -19.40 12.75
C ALA A 394 -31.14 -20.11 12.56
N ALA A 395 -30.81 -20.56 11.35
CA ALA A 395 -29.55 -21.24 11.05
C ALA A 395 -28.32 -20.30 11.12
N LEU A 396 -28.51 -18.99 10.91
CA LEU A 396 -27.44 -17.99 10.95
C LEU A 396 -27.39 -17.26 12.30
N GLY A 397 -28.42 -17.44 13.16
CA GLY A 397 -28.55 -16.72 14.41
C GLY A 397 -28.83 -15.23 14.22
N LEU A 398 -29.60 -14.86 13.21
CA LEU A 398 -29.93 -13.48 12.86
C LEU A 398 -31.44 -13.29 12.81
N SER A 399 -31.91 -12.21 13.43
CA SER A 399 -33.24 -11.64 13.19
C SER A 399 -33.12 -10.38 12.35
N VAL A 400 -33.98 -10.24 11.35
CA VAL A 400 -33.95 -9.07 10.45
C VAL A 400 -35.33 -8.45 10.32
N GLU A 401 -35.33 -7.13 10.07
CA GLU A 401 -36.53 -6.31 9.92
C GLU A 401 -36.48 -5.44 8.68
N ALA A 402 -37.66 -4.96 8.25
CA ALA A 402 -37.75 -3.97 7.19
C ALA A 402 -37.20 -2.64 7.68
N ILE A 403 -36.45 -1.96 6.85
CA ILE A 403 -35.92 -0.63 7.14
C ILE A 403 -37.05 0.39 6.91
N ASP A 404 -37.39 1.16 7.93
CA ASP A 404 -38.37 2.24 7.79
C ASP A 404 -37.90 3.38 6.89
N ALA A 405 -38.80 4.26 6.48
CA ALA A 405 -38.48 5.32 5.51
C ALA A 405 -37.49 6.36 6.06
N ASP A 406 -37.54 6.66 7.36
CA ASP A 406 -36.67 7.65 8.00
C ASP A 406 -35.28 7.09 8.22
N ALA A 407 -35.15 5.85 8.74
CA ALA A 407 -33.88 5.15 8.85
C ALA A 407 -33.21 4.97 7.47
N ARG A 408 -33.98 4.63 6.44
CA ARG A 408 -33.51 4.52 5.06
C ARG A 408 -32.91 5.83 4.54
N LYS A 409 -33.58 6.96 4.81
CA LYS A 409 -33.10 8.29 4.44
C LYS A 409 -31.82 8.68 5.19
N GLN A 410 -31.77 8.39 6.50
CA GLN A 410 -30.57 8.64 7.31
C GLN A 410 -29.37 7.80 6.86
N LEU A 411 -29.61 6.56 6.48
CA LEU A 411 -28.57 5.65 5.95
C LEU A 411 -28.23 5.94 4.47
N GLY A 412 -28.91 6.87 3.81
CA GLY A 412 -28.69 7.17 2.39
C GLY A 412 -28.95 5.97 1.47
N LEU A 413 -29.86 5.07 1.86
CA LEU A 413 -30.18 3.86 1.09
C LEU A 413 -31.31 4.16 0.09
N PRO A 414 -31.18 3.71 -1.18
CA PRO A 414 -32.28 3.73 -2.15
C PRO A 414 -33.50 2.95 -1.64
N ALA A 415 -34.67 3.31 -2.14
CA ALA A 415 -35.88 2.56 -1.87
C ALA A 415 -35.73 1.09 -2.33
N GLY A 416 -36.24 0.16 -1.55
CA GLY A 416 -36.18 -1.27 -1.88
C GLY A 416 -34.77 -1.88 -1.81
N GLN A 417 -33.91 -1.39 -0.92
CA GLN A 417 -32.59 -2.01 -0.67
C GLN A 417 -32.40 -2.32 0.81
N GLY A 418 -32.07 -3.59 1.08
CA GLY A 418 -31.60 -4.06 2.37
C GLY A 418 -32.70 -4.33 3.40
N VAL A 419 -32.29 -5.09 4.42
CA VAL A 419 -33.00 -5.35 5.67
C VAL A 419 -32.06 -5.04 6.83
N VAL A 420 -32.58 -4.59 7.97
CA VAL A 420 -31.77 -4.29 9.17
C VAL A 420 -31.73 -5.51 10.09
N ILE A 421 -30.56 -5.82 10.64
CA ILE A 421 -30.42 -6.82 11.70
C ILE A 421 -31.01 -6.23 12.98
N SER A 422 -32.06 -6.84 13.51
CA SER A 422 -32.68 -6.46 14.77
C SER A 422 -32.05 -7.17 15.96
N GLU A 423 -31.61 -8.42 15.78
CA GLU A 423 -31.07 -9.23 16.89
C GLU A 423 -30.02 -10.21 16.33
N VAL A 424 -28.97 -10.45 17.14
CA VAL A 424 -27.93 -11.46 16.91
C VAL A 424 -28.02 -12.46 18.05
N THR A 425 -28.54 -13.69 17.78
CA THR A 425 -28.84 -14.70 18.78
C THR A 425 -27.90 -15.91 18.73
N GLY A 426 -27.13 -16.08 17.68
CA GLY A 426 -26.29 -17.25 17.47
C GLY A 426 -24.79 -16.97 17.53
N PRO A 427 -23.97 -17.98 17.91
CA PRO A 427 -22.52 -17.84 17.95
C PRO A 427 -21.91 -17.51 16.57
N VAL A 428 -22.48 -18.05 15.49
CA VAL A 428 -22.00 -17.84 14.11
C VAL A 428 -22.00 -16.36 13.71
N ALA A 429 -23.11 -15.68 13.99
CA ALA A 429 -23.23 -14.26 13.69
C ALA A 429 -22.43 -13.38 14.68
N GLY A 430 -22.30 -13.80 15.93
CA GLY A 430 -21.49 -13.11 16.94
C GLY A 430 -20.00 -13.17 16.64
N GLU A 431 -19.48 -14.35 16.26
CA GLU A 431 -18.07 -14.53 15.86
C GLU A 431 -17.71 -13.70 14.60
N ALA A 432 -18.68 -13.43 13.75
CA ALA A 432 -18.53 -12.61 12.55
C ALA A 432 -18.66 -11.10 12.80
N ASP A 433 -18.70 -10.66 14.07
CA ASP A 433 -18.86 -9.26 14.48
C ASP A 433 -20.09 -8.59 13.84
N LEU A 434 -21.19 -9.32 13.70
CA LEU A 434 -22.47 -8.74 13.31
C LEU A 434 -23.16 -8.13 14.52
N GLN A 435 -23.85 -7.01 14.32
CA GLN A 435 -24.50 -6.25 15.40
C GLN A 435 -25.90 -5.83 15.00
N PRO A 436 -26.81 -5.66 15.96
CA PRO A 436 -28.07 -4.98 15.72
C PRO A 436 -27.83 -3.59 15.10
N GLY A 437 -28.61 -3.25 14.08
CA GLY A 437 -28.44 -2.02 13.30
C GLY A 437 -27.61 -2.18 12.02
N ASP A 438 -26.91 -3.30 11.83
CA ASP A 438 -26.28 -3.61 10.54
C ASP A 438 -27.35 -3.83 9.47
N VAL A 439 -27.12 -3.34 8.27
CA VAL A 439 -28.01 -3.52 7.12
C VAL A 439 -27.48 -4.59 6.20
N VAL A 440 -28.24 -5.66 5.97
CA VAL A 440 -27.90 -6.69 4.97
C VAL A 440 -28.40 -6.24 3.60
N LEU A 441 -27.44 -6.02 2.70
CA LEU A 441 -27.70 -5.56 1.32
C LEU A 441 -27.70 -6.72 0.30
N MET A 442 -26.98 -7.82 0.62
CA MET A 442 -26.84 -8.97 -0.27
C MET A 442 -26.62 -10.23 0.56
N VAL A 443 -27.16 -11.36 0.10
CA VAL A 443 -26.88 -12.71 0.57
C VAL A 443 -26.29 -13.50 -0.58
N ASN A 444 -25.07 -14.00 -0.44
CA ASN A 444 -24.26 -14.57 -1.51
C ASN A 444 -24.16 -13.57 -2.69
N GLN A 445 -24.69 -13.92 -3.86
CA GLN A 445 -24.72 -13.05 -5.04
C GLN A 445 -26.09 -12.41 -5.27
N GLN A 446 -27.05 -12.62 -4.36
CA GLN A 446 -28.42 -12.13 -4.48
C GLN A 446 -28.59 -10.83 -3.67
N ARG A 447 -29.01 -9.76 -4.32
CA ARG A 447 -29.40 -8.50 -3.65
C ARG A 447 -30.68 -8.72 -2.85
N ILE A 448 -30.77 -8.08 -1.70
CA ILE A 448 -31.90 -8.18 -0.79
C ILE A 448 -32.60 -6.83 -0.77
N ALA A 449 -33.89 -6.83 -1.11
CA ALA A 449 -34.74 -5.65 -1.07
C ALA A 449 -35.69 -5.63 0.16
N ASN A 450 -36.04 -6.79 0.69
CA ASN A 450 -37.01 -6.94 1.78
C ASN A 450 -36.78 -8.24 2.57
N VAL A 451 -37.49 -8.37 3.67
CA VAL A 451 -37.38 -9.53 4.59
C VAL A 451 -37.72 -10.85 3.92
N ALA A 452 -38.71 -10.89 3.02
CA ALA A 452 -39.09 -12.09 2.30
C ALA A 452 -37.95 -12.62 1.39
N GLU A 453 -37.26 -11.72 0.71
CA GLU A 453 -36.10 -12.08 -0.11
C GLU A 453 -34.91 -12.58 0.74
N PHE A 454 -34.68 -11.95 1.90
CA PHE A 454 -33.67 -12.43 2.85
C PHE A 454 -34.01 -13.85 3.34
N GLN A 455 -35.25 -14.10 3.74
CA GLN A 455 -35.72 -15.42 4.14
C GLN A 455 -35.58 -16.45 3.02
N ALA A 456 -35.95 -16.10 1.79
CA ALA A 456 -35.79 -16.97 0.63
C ALA A 456 -34.33 -17.32 0.34
N ALA A 457 -33.42 -16.33 0.44
CA ALA A 457 -32.00 -16.48 0.19
C ALA A 457 -31.28 -17.30 1.30
N THR A 458 -31.85 -17.34 2.51
CA THR A 458 -31.27 -18.09 3.66
C THR A 458 -31.99 -19.38 4.00
N LYS A 459 -33.09 -19.71 3.31
CA LYS A 459 -33.96 -20.87 3.61
C LYS A 459 -33.24 -22.20 3.52
N ASP A 460 -32.38 -22.39 2.51
CA ASP A 460 -31.72 -23.65 2.18
C ASP A 460 -30.28 -23.74 2.70
N VAL A 461 -29.94 -22.92 3.69
CA VAL A 461 -28.61 -22.91 4.30
C VAL A 461 -28.40 -24.20 5.10
N LYS A 462 -27.41 -25.00 4.69
CA LYS A 462 -27.10 -26.31 5.28
C LYS A 462 -25.98 -26.19 6.31
N ALA A 463 -25.96 -27.12 7.27
CA ALA A 463 -24.80 -27.29 8.15
C ALA A 463 -23.53 -27.54 7.31
N GLY A 464 -22.43 -26.90 7.69
CA GLY A 464 -21.15 -26.95 6.97
C GLY A 464 -21.05 -26.01 5.74
N SER A 465 -22.12 -25.26 5.43
CA SER A 465 -22.06 -24.27 4.34
C SER A 465 -21.68 -22.88 4.83
N THR A 466 -21.03 -22.10 3.96
CA THR A 466 -20.73 -20.69 4.21
C THR A 466 -21.72 -19.83 3.43
N VAL A 467 -22.34 -18.85 4.13
CA VAL A 467 -23.19 -17.82 3.55
C VAL A 467 -22.44 -16.49 3.60
N LEU A 468 -22.32 -15.83 2.47
CA LEU A 468 -21.68 -14.53 2.37
C LEU A 468 -22.73 -13.42 2.44
N LEU A 469 -22.61 -12.52 3.41
CA LEU A 469 -23.44 -11.34 3.53
C LEU A 469 -22.66 -10.08 3.11
N LEU A 470 -23.25 -9.21 2.30
CA LEU A 470 -22.80 -7.82 2.19
C LEU A 470 -23.57 -7.02 3.21
N ILE A 471 -22.90 -6.52 4.23
CA ILE A 471 -23.49 -5.71 5.27
C ILE A 471 -23.03 -4.25 5.14
N ARG A 472 -23.85 -3.33 5.65
CA ARG A 472 -23.51 -1.92 5.83
C ARG A 472 -23.73 -1.53 7.28
N ARG A 473 -22.68 -0.95 7.89
CA ARG A 473 -22.71 -0.35 9.23
C ARG A 473 -22.36 1.13 9.09
N GLY A 474 -23.34 2.01 9.32
CA GLY A 474 -23.20 3.44 9.03
C GLY A 474 -22.92 3.71 7.54
N ASP A 475 -21.76 4.27 7.26
CA ASP A 475 -21.27 4.57 5.90
C ASP A 475 -20.33 3.50 5.33
N GLN A 476 -20.02 2.46 6.08
CA GLN A 476 -19.09 1.41 5.69
C GLN A 476 -19.80 0.13 5.28
N SER A 477 -19.44 -0.39 4.09
CA SER A 477 -19.92 -1.68 3.60
C SER A 477 -18.80 -2.71 3.62
N ARG A 478 -19.11 -3.97 3.99
CA ARG A 478 -18.17 -5.09 3.98
C ARG A 478 -18.86 -6.42 3.70
N PHE A 479 -18.14 -7.35 3.09
CA PHE A 479 -18.56 -8.75 3.03
C PHE A 479 -18.20 -9.46 4.33
N VAL A 480 -19.09 -10.29 4.80
CA VAL A 480 -18.93 -11.13 5.99
C VAL A 480 -19.34 -12.55 5.66
N GLY A 481 -18.44 -13.51 5.84
CA GLY A 481 -18.73 -14.94 5.69
C GLY A 481 -19.26 -15.53 7.00
N LEU A 482 -20.39 -16.23 6.93
CA LEU A 482 -21.00 -16.97 8.03
C LEU A 482 -20.92 -18.48 7.71
N THR A 483 -20.08 -19.20 8.41
CA THR A 483 -20.00 -20.66 8.26
C THR A 483 -20.85 -21.35 9.30
N VAL A 484 -21.91 -22.03 8.86
CA VAL A 484 -22.78 -22.80 9.76
C VAL A 484 -22.05 -24.07 10.20
N PRO A 485 -21.90 -24.33 11.51
CA PRO A 485 -21.21 -25.53 11.99
C PRO A 485 -21.80 -26.83 11.39
N ALA A 486 -20.92 -27.75 11.02
CA ALA A 486 -21.37 -29.09 10.66
C ALA A 486 -21.96 -29.77 11.90
N VAL A 487 -23.14 -30.35 11.79
CA VAL A 487 -23.67 -31.20 12.86
C VAL A 487 -22.75 -32.42 12.95
N LYS A 488 -22.08 -32.57 14.12
CA LYS A 488 -21.25 -33.73 14.41
C LYS A 488 -22.12 -35.00 14.61
#